data_d602c0eee7d733e9f21728afccc7e871
#
_entry.id   d602c0eee7d733e9f21728afccc7e871
#
_cell.length_a   1.000
_cell.length_b   1.000
_cell.length_c   1.000
_cell.angle_alpha   90.00
_cell.angle_beta   90.00
_cell.angle_gamma   90.00
#
_symmetry.space_group_name_H-M   'P 1'
#
loop_
_entity.id
_entity.type
_entity.pdbx_description
1 polymer ?
#
loop_
_entity_poly.entity_id
_entity_poly.type
_entity_poly.pdbx_seq_one_letter_code
_entity_poly.pdbx_strand_id
1 'polypeptide(L)'
;PYTTLFRSYRIHEDPKAEKVQKFIDYASSFGIQIYGTASEMSQEALQEIMRKVEGEPYADVLSMMLLRSMQQARYSEHNHGHYGLAAEYYTHFTSPIRRYPDLMVHRMVREYGKSQEVAEHFEQVLPDIASQSSSRERRAIDAEREVEAMKKAEYMEDYVGEEYDAVVSSVVKFGLFVELPNTVEGLIHITNLPEFYHFNERDLSLRGEKSGLTFRVGQQIRIKVERADKMTGEIDFSYIPSEWDVVEKGLKAKGRDRDGNRRDRRRKEKKISKGSSSRKDDKRKDSSSKSKKKKGKKPFYKEVAKKGAKHGKGRRKGSRAK
;
A
#
# COMPACT_ATOMS: atom_id res chain seq x y z
N PRO A 1 16.28 -9.28 41.28
CA PRO A 1 16.12 -7.82 41.21
C PRO A 1 16.75 -7.16 39.99
N TYR A 2 17.13 -7.89 38.92
CA TYR A 2 17.67 -7.30 37.68
C TYR A 2 16.64 -7.29 36.53
N THR A 3 15.37 -7.39 36.84
CA THR A 3 14.27 -7.49 35.85
C THR A 3 13.89 -6.18 35.19
N THR A 4 14.47 -5.06 35.63
CA THR A 4 14.23 -3.70 35.07
C THR A 4 15.48 -3.06 34.48
N LEU A 5 16.36 -3.85 33.88
CA LEU A 5 17.50 -3.27 33.17
C LEU A 5 17.01 -2.62 31.86
N PHE A 6 17.22 -1.32 31.75
CA PHE A 6 17.02 -0.59 30.49
C PHE A 6 17.81 -1.27 29.38
N ARG A 7 17.16 -1.58 28.28
CA ARG A 7 17.79 -2.18 27.10
C ARG A 7 17.16 -1.62 25.83
N SER A 8 17.89 -1.72 24.76
CA SER A 8 17.33 -1.48 23.46
C SER A 8 16.59 -2.74 23.02
N TYR A 9 15.26 -2.69 23.04
CA TYR A 9 14.43 -3.78 22.56
C TYR A 9 14.27 -3.71 21.06
N ARG A 10 14.14 -4.87 20.41
CA ARG A 10 13.62 -4.98 19.05
C ARG A 10 12.14 -5.30 19.16
N ILE A 11 11.30 -4.30 18.98
CA ILE A 11 9.87 -4.44 19.10
C ILE A 11 9.20 -4.62 17.75
N HIS A 12 8.11 -5.38 17.74
CA HIS A 12 7.21 -5.52 16.60
C HIS A 12 5.78 -5.44 17.13
N GLU A 13 5.19 -4.28 16.99
CA GLU A 13 3.85 -3.99 17.49
C GLU A 13 2.79 -4.78 16.73
N ASP A 14 1.63 -4.96 17.34
CA ASP A 14 0.48 -5.62 16.73
C ASP A 14 0.07 -4.95 15.42
N PRO A 15 -0.41 -5.69 14.43
CA PRO A 15 -0.87 -5.12 13.18
C PRO A 15 -2.09 -4.24 13.42
N LYS A 16 -2.21 -3.15 12.64
CA LYS A 16 -3.35 -2.25 12.73
C LYS A 16 -4.63 -2.96 12.29
N ALA A 17 -5.69 -2.85 13.07
CA ALA A 17 -6.99 -3.49 12.78
C ALA A 17 -7.51 -3.19 11.35
N GLU A 18 -7.31 -1.97 10.83
CA GLU A 18 -7.69 -1.62 9.46
C GLU A 18 -6.96 -2.45 8.39
N LYS A 19 -5.68 -2.76 8.62
CA LYS A 19 -4.89 -3.58 7.70
C LYS A 19 -5.27 -5.06 7.80
N VAL A 20 -5.51 -5.54 9.01
CA VAL A 20 -6.01 -6.91 9.24
C VAL A 20 -7.39 -7.08 8.61
N GLN A 21 -8.28 -6.08 8.71
CA GLN A 21 -9.59 -6.13 8.06
C GLN A 21 -9.47 -6.25 6.53
N LYS A 22 -8.57 -5.50 5.92
CA LYS A 22 -8.30 -5.62 4.46
C LYS A 22 -7.80 -7.02 4.09
N PHE A 23 -6.95 -7.63 4.92
CA PHE A 23 -6.52 -9.01 4.73
C PHE A 23 -7.70 -9.99 4.83
N ILE A 24 -8.56 -9.83 5.84
CA ILE A 24 -9.77 -10.65 6.02
C ILE A 24 -10.72 -10.53 4.82
N ASP A 25 -10.97 -9.31 4.36
CA ASP A 25 -11.84 -9.05 3.21
C ASP A 25 -11.28 -9.71 1.94
N TYR A 26 -9.96 -9.62 1.76
CA TYR A 26 -9.27 -10.25 0.64
C TYR A 26 -9.33 -11.79 0.72
N ALA A 27 -9.00 -12.38 1.87
CA ALA A 27 -9.09 -13.82 2.08
C ALA A 27 -10.52 -14.36 1.87
N SER A 28 -11.52 -13.57 2.28
CA SER A 28 -12.94 -13.89 2.07
C SER A 28 -13.30 -13.94 0.58
N SER A 29 -12.60 -13.19 -0.29
CA SER A 29 -12.82 -13.24 -1.74
C SER A 29 -12.44 -14.60 -2.37
N PHE A 30 -11.58 -15.37 -1.69
CA PHE A 30 -11.22 -16.76 -2.04
C PHE A 30 -12.12 -17.80 -1.37
N GLY A 31 -13.20 -17.36 -0.68
CA GLY A 31 -14.13 -18.26 0.00
C GLY A 31 -13.64 -18.73 1.39
N ILE A 32 -12.57 -18.16 1.92
CA ILE A 32 -12.05 -18.48 3.25
C ILE A 32 -12.91 -17.77 4.29
N GLN A 33 -13.59 -18.54 5.13
CA GLN A 33 -14.36 -17.99 6.24
C GLN A 33 -13.44 -17.75 7.44
N ILE A 34 -13.29 -16.47 7.80
CA ILE A 34 -12.53 -16.03 8.96
C ILE A 34 -13.52 -15.52 10.00
N TYR A 35 -13.49 -16.13 11.20
CA TYR A 35 -14.34 -15.77 12.30
C TYR A 35 -13.59 -14.85 13.28
N GLY A 36 -14.27 -13.84 13.79
CA GLY A 36 -13.72 -12.85 14.71
C GLY A 36 -13.57 -11.46 14.08
N THR A 37 -13.28 -10.49 14.92
CA THR A 37 -13.02 -9.10 14.47
C THR A 37 -11.54 -8.88 14.24
N ALA A 38 -11.18 -7.97 13.36
CA ALA A 38 -9.78 -7.65 13.06
C ALA A 38 -8.97 -7.19 14.28
N SER A 39 -9.65 -6.61 15.28
CA SER A 39 -9.04 -6.18 16.54
C SER A 39 -8.79 -7.30 17.54
N GLU A 40 -9.45 -8.45 17.36
CA GLU A 40 -9.31 -9.63 18.23
C GLU A 40 -8.48 -10.74 17.60
N MET A 41 -7.96 -10.49 16.40
CA MET A 41 -7.20 -11.48 15.65
C MET A 41 -5.84 -11.71 16.30
N SER A 42 -5.70 -12.82 17.01
CA SER A 42 -4.43 -13.22 17.61
C SER A 42 -3.44 -13.72 16.56
N GLN A 43 -2.18 -13.78 16.95
CA GLN A 43 -1.13 -14.32 16.09
C GLN A 43 -1.39 -15.78 15.72
N GLU A 44 -1.87 -16.59 16.67
CA GLU A 44 -2.20 -18.00 16.45
C GLU A 44 -3.36 -18.15 15.46
N ALA A 45 -4.37 -17.27 15.52
CA ALA A 45 -5.48 -17.27 14.57
C ALA A 45 -5.01 -17.00 13.14
N LEU A 46 -4.09 -16.03 12.95
CA LEU A 46 -3.50 -15.74 11.65
C LEU A 46 -2.63 -16.90 11.14
N GLN A 47 -1.86 -17.53 12.01
CA GLN A 47 -1.07 -18.72 11.65
C GLN A 47 -1.98 -19.89 11.25
N GLU A 48 -3.11 -20.07 11.92
CA GLU A 48 -4.04 -21.15 11.58
C GLU A 48 -4.70 -20.91 10.22
N ILE A 49 -5.03 -19.65 9.89
CA ILE A 49 -5.52 -19.30 8.57
C ILE A 49 -4.47 -19.68 7.51
N MET A 50 -3.20 -19.33 7.72
CA MET A 50 -2.14 -19.64 6.78
C MET A 50 -1.90 -21.15 6.63
N ARG A 51 -2.01 -21.93 7.72
CA ARG A 51 -1.96 -23.40 7.62
C ARG A 51 -3.11 -24.01 6.81
N LYS A 52 -4.31 -23.44 6.91
CA LYS A 52 -5.49 -23.92 6.15
C LYS A 52 -5.38 -23.68 4.65
N VAL A 53 -4.62 -22.68 4.24
CA VAL A 53 -4.45 -22.32 2.84
C VAL A 53 -3.15 -22.86 2.24
N GLU A 54 -2.34 -23.54 3.03
CA GLU A 54 -1.09 -24.15 2.58
C GLU A 54 -1.35 -25.16 1.44
N GLY A 55 -0.63 -25.00 0.33
CA GLY A 55 -0.82 -25.84 -0.85
C GLY A 55 -1.89 -25.36 -1.83
N GLU A 56 -2.68 -24.33 -1.48
CA GLU A 56 -3.64 -23.72 -2.40
C GLU A 56 -2.95 -22.74 -3.34
N PRO A 57 -3.44 -22.57 -4.59
CA PRO A 57 -2.83 -21.68 -5.59
C PRO A 57 -2.73 -20.20 -5.15
N TYR A 58 -3.52 -19.80 -4.16
CA TYR A 58 -3.56 -18.44 -3.60
C TYR A 58 -2.80 -18.29 -2.28
N ALA A 59 -2.12 -19.32 -1.80
CA ALA A 59 -1.40 -19.31 -0.53
C ALA A 59 -0.32 -18.22 -0.47
N ASP A 60 0.50 -18.11 -1.52
CA ASP A 60 1.58 -17.12 -1.60
C ASP A 60 1.05 -15.69 -1.60
N VAL A 61 -0.05 -15.47 -2.32
CA VAL A 61 -0.70 -14.17 -2.36
C VAL A 61 -1.23 -13.76 -1.00
N LEU A 62 -1.90 -14.68 -0.29
CA LEU A 62 -2.39 -14.44 1.08
C LEU A 62 -1.24 -14.21 2.06
N SER A 63 -0.14 -14.97 1.95
CA SER A 63 1.08 -14.77 2.75
C SER A 63 1.63 -13.36 2.56
N MET A 64 1.75 -12.91 1.32
CA MET A 64 2.22 -11.56 1.00
C MET A 64 1.28 -10.49 1.55
N MET A 65 -0.03 -10.66 1.41
CA MET A 65 -1.04 -9.73 1.96
C MET A 65 -0.97 -9.66 3.48
N LEU A 66 -0.81 -10.81 4.14
CA LEU A 66 -0.62 -10.86 5.58
C LEU A 66 0.64 -10.13 6.02
N LEU A 67 1.79 -10.36 5.36
CA LEU A 67 3.03 -9.64 5.63
C LEU A 67 2.87 -8.12 5.45
N ARG A 68 2.18 -7.67 4.40
CA ARG A 68 1.89 -6.25 4.17
C ARG A 68 0.95 -5.63 5.23
N SER A 69 0.16 -6.45 5.92
CA SER A 69 -0.69 -6.00 7.02
C SER A 69 0.09 -5.75 8.31
N MET A 70 1.25 -6.41 8.48
CA MET A 70 2.10 -6.29 9.66
C MET A 70 2.73 -4.91 9.80
N GLN A 71 3.10 -4.56 11.02
CA GLN A 71 3.91 -3.39 11.29
C GLN A 71 5.38 -3.69 11.00
N GLN A 72 6.19 -2.64 10.87
CA GLN A 72 7.65 -2.82 10.79
C GLN A 72 8.23 -2.91 12.20
N ALA A 73 9.12 -3.88 12.41
CA ALA A 73 9.89 -3.95 13.64
C ALA A 73 10.83 -2.74 13.74
N ARG A 74 11.02 -2.22 14.96
CA ARG A 74 11.87 -1.06 15.26
C ARG A 74 12.60 -1.25 16.59
N TYR A 75 13.57 -0.41 16.86
CA TYR A 75 14.19 -0.36 18.19
C TYR A 75 13.42 0.58 19.11
N SER A 76 13.35 0.23 20.38
CA SER A 76 12.71 1.02 21.42
C SER A 76 13.38 0.76 22.77
N GLU A 77 13.37 1.75 23.63
CA GLU A 77 13.73 1.65 25.05
C GLU A 77 12.63 0.97 25.87
N HIS A 78 11.39 0.98 25.35
CA HIS A 78 10.25 0.34 25.97
C HIS A 78 9.97 -1.03 25.34
N ASN A 79 9.61 -1.99 26.18
CA ASN A 79 9.20 -3.31 25.72
C ASN A 79 7.75 -3.31 25.29
N HIS A 80 7.50 -3.61 24.02
CA HIS A 80 6.16 -3.85 23.45
C HIS A 80 6.03 -5.25 22.86
N GLY A 81 6.95 -6.17 23.23
CA GLY A 81 7.00 -7.50 22.65
C GLY A 81 7.42 -7.51 21.17
N HIS A 82 7.43 -8.70 20.60
CA HIS A 82 7.72 -8.89 19.19
C HIS A 82 6.66 -9.80 18.56
N TYR A 83 5.61 -9.19 18.01
CA TYR A 83 4.45 -9.90 17.44
C TYR A 83 4.87 -11.00 16.47
N GLY A 84 5.70 -10.70 15.46
CA GLY A 84 6.09 -11.68 14.43
C GLY A 84 6.88 -12.89 14.95
N LEU A 85 7.45 -12.83 16.17
CA LEU A 85 8.19 -13.91 16.81
C LEU A 85 7.43 -14.55 17.99
N ALA A 86 6.25 -14.04 18.35
CA ALA A 86 5.51 -14.42 19.56
C ALA A 86 6.39 -14.31 20.82
N ALA A 87 7.26 -13.31 20.88
CA ALA A 87 8.21 -13.16 21.96
C ALA A 87 7.80 -11.97 22.85
N GLU A 88 7.66 -12.21 24.15
CA GLU A 88 7.38 -11.16 25.14
C GLU A 88 8.56 -10.19 25.26
N TYR A 89 9.79 -10.70 25.17
CA TYR A 89 11.02 -9.93 25.23
C TYR A 89 11.93 -10.31 24.07
N TYR A 90 12.33 -9.34 23.28
CA TYR A 90 13.28 -9.58 22.19
C TYR A 90 14.24 -8.42 22.01
N THR A 91 15.52 -8.73 21.80
CA THR A 91 16.53 -7.76 21.45
C THR A 91 17.57 -8.35 20.51
N HIS A 92 18.21 -7.51 19.73
CA HIS A 92 19.35 -7.88 18.94
C HIS A 92 20.61 -7.85 19.81
N PHE A 93 21.45 -8.90 19.73
CA PHE A 93 22.61 -9.05 20.56
C PHE A 93 23.85 -9.59 19.83
N THR A 94 23.65 -10.40 18.79
CA THR A 94 24.68 -11.28 18.23
C THR A 94 25.54 -10.66 17.13
N SER A 95 25.23 -9.44 16.66
CA SER A 95 25.94 -8.80 15.54
C SER A 95 26.41 -7.38 15.83
N PRO A 96 27.24 -7.14 16.87
CA PRO A 96 27.63 -5.79 17.30
C PRO A 96 28.54 -5.06 16.30
N ILE A 97 29.14 -5.76 15.33
CA ILE A 97 29.98 -5.18 14.29
C ILE A 97 29.14 -4.35 13.30
N ARG A 98 27.96 -4.83 12.94
CA ARG A 98 27.10 -4.23 11.92
C ARG A 98 25.82 -3.58 12.46
N ARG A 99 25.46 -3.85 13.71
CA ARG A 99 24.27 -3.29 14.36
C ARG A 99 24.64 -2.55 15.63
N TYR A 100 24.50 -1.24 15.60
CA TYR A 100 24.81 -0.41 16.75
C TYR A 100 23.99 -0.73 18.01
N PRO A 101 22.69 -1.07 17.94
CA PRO A 101 21.94 -1.50 19.12
C PRO A 101 22.53 -2.71 19.83
N ASP A 102 23.06 -3.70 19.09
CA ASP A 102 23.75 -4.87 19.68
C ASP A 102 24.98 -4.42 20.49
N LEU A 103 25.79 -3.53 19.91
CA LEU A 103 26.97 -2.97 20.59
C LEU A 103 26.56 -2.22 21.86
N MET A 104 25.45 -1.48 21.82
CA MET A 104 24.94 -0.78 23.00
C MET A 104 24.49 -1.74 24.09
N VAL A 105 23.81 -2.83 23.74
CA VAL A 105 23.43 -3.89 24.71
C VAL A 105 24.69 -4.49 25.36
N HIS A 106 25.73 -4.80 24.59
CA HIS A 106 27.00 -5.29 25.13
C HIS A 106 27.65 -4.30 26.10
N ARG A 107 27.64 -2.99 25.76
CA ARG A 107 28.16 -1.94 26.64
C ARG A 107 27.34 -1.85 27.93
N MET A 108 26.02 -1.83 27.83
CA MET A 108 25.13 -1.76 28.98
C MET A 108 25.32 -2.95 29.93
N VAL A 109 25.40 -4.18 29.39
CA VAL A 109 25.65 -5.38 30.22
C VAL A 109 26.93 -5.28 31.02
N ARG A 110 27.99 -4.67 30.46
CA ARG A 110 29.28 -4.44 31.16
C ARG A 110 29.22 -3.35 32.21
N GLU A 111 28.39 -2.34 31.99
CA GLU A 111 28.38 -1.12 32.79
C GLU A 111 27.35 -1.15 33.93
N TYR A 112 26.21 -1.83 33.75
CA TYR A 112 25.13 -1.84 34.75
C TYR A 112 25.50 -2.38 36.13
N GLY A 113 26.58 -3.16 36.26
CA GLY A 113 27.08 -3.63 37.53
C GLY A 113 27.94 -2.60 38.29
N LYS A 114 28.23 -1.44 37.71
CA LYS A 114 29.20 -0.49 38.27
C LYS A 114 28.58 0.53 39.23
N SER A 115 27.55 1.25 38.79
CA SER A 115 26.83 2.22 39.62
C SER A 115 25.43 2.52 39.12
N GLN A 116 24.60 3.12 39.99
CA GLN A 116 23.26 3.57 39.65
C GLN A 116 23.30 4.77 38.69
N GLU A 117 24.25 5.66 38.80
CA GLU A 117 24.43 6.83 37.93
C GLU A 117 24.63 6.42 36.48
N VAL A 118 25.33 5.31 36.23
CA VAL A 118 25.48 4.74 34.88
C VAL A 118 24.17 4.25 34.32
N ALA A 119 23.32 3.62 35.13
CA ALA A 119 21.99 3.16 34.70
C ALA A 119 21.10 4.33 34.32
N GLU A 120 21.08 5.38 35.13
CA GLU A 120 20.34 6.64 34.85
C GLU A 120 20.83 7.35 33.60
N HIS A 121 22.14 7.35 33.34
CA HIS A 121 22.67 7.88 32.08
C HIS A 121 22.17 7.14 30.88
N PHE A 122 22.15 5.79 30.90
CA PHE A 122 21.61 5.00 29.80
C PHE A 122 20.11 5.22 29.61
N GLU A 123 19.33 5.40 30.65
CA GLU A 123 17.90 5.71 30.57
C GLU A 123 17.66 6.99 29.77
N GLN A 124 18.49 8.01 29.96
CA GLN A 124 18.37 9.28 29.24
C GLN A 124 18.75 9.20 27.76
N VAL A 125 19.75 8.38 27.40
CA VAL A 125 20.26 8.34 26.02
C VAL A 125 19.64 7.24 25.15
N LEU A 126 19.01 6.23 25.74
CA LEU A 126 18.43 5.10 25.00
C LEU A 126 17.31 5.49 24.03
N PRO A 127 16.39 6.42 24.34
CA PRO A 127 15.35 6.83 23.40
C PRO A 127 15.94 7.37 22.09
N ASP A 128 16.95 8.21 22.18
CA ASP A 128 17.64 8.79 21.02
C ASP A 128 18.38 7.72 20.22
N ILE A 129 19.08 6.81 20.91
CA ILE A 129 19.79 5.69 20.28
C ILE A 129 18.82 4.78 19.54
N ALA A 130 17.69 4.42 20.14
CA ALA A 130 16.66 3.57 19.55
C ALA A 130 16.04 4.23 18.32
N SER A 131 15.67 5.52 18.42
CA SER A 131 15.11 6.31 17.33
C SER A 131 16.09 6.44 16.16
N GLN A 132 17.34 6.84 16.43
CA GLN A 132 18.36 6.95 15.40
C GLN A 132 18.67 5.60 14.74
N SER A 133 18.80 4.54 15.53
CA SER A 133 19.09 3.20 15.01
C SER A 133 18.00 2.73 14.07
N SER A 134 16.73 2.92 14.44
CA SER A 134 15.57 2.59 13.59
C SER A 134 15.55 3.40 12.29
N SER A 135 15.84 4.69 12.37
CA SER A 135 15.91 5.58 11.21
C SER A 135 17.07 5.20 10.26
N ARG A 136 18.26 4.90 10.83
CA ARG A 136 19.42 4.49 10.04
C ARG A 136 19.26 3.12 9.41
N GLU A 137 18.65 2.17 10.11
CA GLU A 137 18.31 0.86 9.56
C GLU A 137 17.40 1.00 8.35
N ARG A 138 16.32 1.79 8.46
CA ARG A 138 15.41 2.03 7.34
C ARG A 138 16.12 2.64 6.14
N ARG A 139 16.93 3.66 6.37
CA ARG A 139 17.72 4.29 5.31
C ARG A 139 18.68 3.31 4.63
N ALA A 140 19.29 2.40 5.39
CA ALA A 140 20.18 1.37 4.83
C ALA A 140 19.39 0.38 3.96
N ILE A 141 18.20 -0.05 4.42
CA ILE A 141 17.32 -0.94 3.65
C ILE A 141 16.84 -0.25 2.37
N ASP A 142 16.47 1.02 2.44
CA ASP A 142 16.01 1.76 1.26
C ASP A 142 17.15 1.91 0.23
N ALA A 143 18.37 2.22 0.69
CA ALA A 143 19.54 2.29 -0.18
C ALA A 143 19.90 0.91 -0.80
N GLU A 144 19.78 -0.18 -0.05
CA GLU A 144 19.99 -1.55 -0.54
C GLU A 144 18.99 -1.89 -1.64
N ARG A 145 17.69 -1.60 -1.42
CA ARG A 145 16.63 -1.81 -2.42
C ARG A 145 16.83 -0.98 -3.68
N GLU A 146 17.24 0.27 -3.53
CA GLU A 146 17.53 1.15 -4.66
C GLU A 146 18.68 0.62 -5.50
N VAL A 147 19.79 0.19 -4.89
CA VAL A 147 20.92 -0.43 -5.58
C VAL A 147 20.51 -1.74 -6.25
N GLU A 148 19.69 -2.56 -5.57
CA GLU A 148 19.19 -3.81 -6.16
C GLU A 148 18.32 -3.53 -7.38
N ALA A 149 17.40 -2.56 -7.30
CA ALA A 149 16.55 -2.15 -8.42
C ALA A 149 17.39 -1.65 -9.60
N MET A 150 18.39 -0.78 -9.34
CA MET A 150 19.34 -0.33 -10.37
C MET A 150 20.09 -1.48 -11.03
N LYS A 151 20.55 -2.48 -10.27
CA LYS A 151 21.26 -3.64 -10.80
C LYS A 151 20.36 -4.59 -11.59
N LYS A 152 19.13 -4.78 -11.15
CA LYS A 152 18.11 -5.53 -11.90
C LYS A 152 17.79 -4.84 -13.23
N ALA A 153 17.64 -3.51 -13.22
CA ALA A 153 17.40 -2.73 -14.42
C ALA A 153 18.62 -2.76 -15.38
N GLU A 154 19.85 -2.58 -14.88
CA GLU A 154 21.08 -2.71 -15.67
C GLU A 154 21.17 -4.09 -16.36
N TYR A 155 20.82 -5.16 -15.63
CA TYR A 155 20.77 -6.50 -16.20
C TYR A 155 19.72 -6.61 -17.32
N MET A 156 18.55 -6.00 -17.13
CA MET A 156 17.45 -6.08 -18.10
C MET A 156 17.61 -5.17 -19.32
N GLU A 157 18.58 -4.22 -19.33
CA GLU A 157 18.89 -3.40 -20.51
C GLU A 157 19.25 -4.28 -21.72
N ASP A 158 19.96 -5.41 -21.50
CA ASP A 158 20.38 -6.34 -22.56
C ASP A 158 19.22 -7.21 -23.11
N TYR A 159 18.09 -7.26 -22.42
CA TYR A 159 16.93 -8.09 -22.75
C TYR A 159 15.72 -7.29 -23.25
N VAL A 160 15.91 -6.01 -23.56
CA VAL A 160 14.83 -5.17 -24.10
C VAL A 160 14.36 -5.73 -25.45
N GLY A 161 13.05 -5.93 -25.56
CA GLY A 161 12.39 -6.53 -26.73
C GLY A 161 12.11 -8.02 -26.60
N GLU A 162 12.64 -8.70 -25.61
CA GLU A 162 12.37 -10.12 -25.34
C GLU A 162 11.05 -10.34 -24.61
N GLU A 163 10.49 -11.53 -24.81
CA GLU A 163 9.21 -11.96 -24.22
C GLU A 163 9.45 -13.00 -23.12
N TYR A 164 8.69 -12.86 -22.02
CA TYR A 164 8.78 -13.76 -20.87
C TYR A 164 7.40 -14.13 -20.34
N ASP A 165 7.33 -15.32 -19.73
CA ASP A 165 6.24 -15.72 -18.88
C ASP A 165 6.54 -15.19 -17.47
N ALA A 166 5.57 -14.59 -16.85
CA ALA A 166 5.73 -13.85 -15.60
C ALA A 166 4.50 -13.98 -14.71
N VAL A 167 4.63 -13.58 -13.45
CA VAL A 167 3.54 -13.64 -12.48
C VAL A 167 3.21 -12.24 -12.00
N VAL A 168 1.93 -11.91 -11.90
CA VAL A 168 1.46 -10.64 -11.34
C VAL A 168 1.77 -10.61 -9.84
N SER A 169 2.72 -9.81 -9.43
CA SER A 169 3.14 -9.66 -8.01
C SER A 169 2.25 -8.67 -7.26
N SER A 170 1.75 -7.63 -7.94
CA SER A 170 0.88 -6.63 -7.33
C SER A 170 -0.02 -5.97 -8.35
N VAL A 171 -1.24 -5.62 -7.92
CA VAL A 171 -2.22 -4.88 -8.72
C VAL A 171 -2.51 -3.55 -8.05
N VAL A 172 -2.33 -2.46 -8.78
CA VAL A 172 -2.50 -1.09 -8.29
C VAL A 172 -3.37 -0.27 -9.24
N LYS A 173 -3.82 0.89 -8.81
CA LYS A 173 -4.71 1.76 -9.61
C LYS A 173 -4.11 2.22 -10.94
N PHE A 174 -2.78 2.29 -11.02
CA PHE A 174 -2.06 2.77 -12.21
C PHE A 174 -1.43 1.64 -13.04
N GLY A 175 -1.60 0.36 -12.66
CA GLY A 175 -1.09 -0.76 -13.44
C GLY A 175 -0.87 -2.05 -12.66
N LEU A 176 -0.02 -2.89 -13.21
CA LEU A 176 0.36 -4.19 -12.68
C LEU A 176 1.87 -4.22 -12.43
N PHE A 177 2.29 -4.66 -11.27
CA PHE A 177 3.66 -5.11 -11.07
C PHE A 177 3.73 -6.60 -11.40
N VAL A 178 4.77 -6.97 -12.12
CA VAL A 178 4.92 -8.32 -12.65
C VAL A 178 6.34 -8.79 -12.38
N GLU A 179 6.46 -9.99 -11.84
CA GLU A 179 7.73 -10.61 -11.48
C GLU A 179 8.09 -11.73 -12.47
N LEU A 180 9.31 -11.68 -12.98
CA LEU A 180 9.91 -12.70 -13.84
C LEU A 180 10.42 -13.87 -12.98
N PRO A 181 10.69 -15.06 -13.58
CA PRO A 181 11.27 -16.21 -12.87
C PRO A 181 12.64 -15.93 -12.23
N ASN A 182 13.38 -14.93 -12.72
CA ASN A 182 14.65 -14.48 -12.17
C ASN A 182 14.52 -13.42 -11.07
N THR A 183 13.31 -13.23 -10.53
CA THR A 183 12.98 -12.25 -9.46
C THR A 183 13.10 -10.78 -9.87
N VAL A 184 13.21 -10.49 -11.17
CA VAL A 184 13.12 -9.12 -11.66
C VAL A 184 11.67 -8.70 -11.71
N GLU A 185 11.33 -7.57 -11.08
CA GLU A 185 10.00 -6.98 -11.08
C GLU A 185 9.96 -5.76 -11.99
N GLY A 186 8.89 -5.60 -12.75
CA GLY A 186 8.65 -4.42 -13.60
C GLY A 186 7.18 -4.03 -13.64
N LEU A 187 6.91 -2.86 -14.20
CA LEU A 187 5.58 -2.25 -14.27
C LEU A 187 4.97 -2.42 -15.67
N ILE A 188 3.75 -2.91 -15.72
CA ILE A 188 2.84 -2.69 -16.86
C ILE A 188 1.91 -1.54 -16.48
N HIS A 189 2.18 -0.36 -17.03
CA HIS A 189 1.32 0.79 -16.78
C HIS A 189 -0.07 0.57 -17.40
N ILE A 190 -1.13 1.04 -16.73
CA ILE A 190 -2.52 0.83 -17.16
C ILE A 190 -2.81 1.36 -18.57
N THR A 191 -2.08 2.38 -19.03
CA THR A 191 -2.19 2.91 -20.40
C THR A 191 -1.64 1.98 -21.47
N ASN A 192 -0.78 1.03 -21.08
CA ASN A 192 -0.18 0.03 -21.98
C ASN A 192 -1.01 -1.25 -22.06
N LEU A 193 -2.12 -1.30 -21.35
CA LEU A 193 -3.10 -2.37 -21.47
C LEU A 193 -4.06 -2.12 -22.65
N PRO A 194 -4.63 -3.18 -23.26
CA PRO A 194 -5.35 -3.09 -24.54
C PRO A 194 -6.67 -2.31 -24.49
N GLU A 195 -7.21 -2.03 -23.31
CA GLU A 195 -8.45 -1.30 -23.12
C GLU A 195 -8.47 -0.51 -21.80
N PHE A 196 -9.59 0.11 -21.48
CA PHE A 196 -9.79 0.73 -20.19
C PHE A 196 -10.08 -0.30 -19.10
N TYR A 197 -9.40 -0.18 -17.94
CA TYR A 197 -9.52 -1.10 -16.81
C TYR A 197 -10.03 -0.39 -15.57
N HIS A 198 -10.92 -1.05 -14.85
CA HIS A 198 -11.42 -0.64 -13.55
C HIS A 198 -10.66 -1.40 -12.46
N PHE A 199 -10.06 -0.64 -11.54
CA PHE A 199 -9.43 -1.21 -10.35
C PHE A 199 -10.47 -1.53 -9.29
N ASN A 200 -10.47 -2.77 -8.81
CA ASN A 200 -11.28 -3.22 -7.69
C ASN A 200 -10.40 -3.36 -6.43
N GLU A 201 -10.62 -2.50 -5.44
CA GLU A 201 -9.83 -2.47 -4.21
C GLU A 201 -10.11 -3.68 -3.30
N ARG A 202 -11.27 -4.36 -3.44
CA ARG A 202 -11.64 -5.48 -2.57
C ARG A 202 -10.88 -6.76 -2.88
N ASP A 203 -10.70 -7.06 -4.14
CA ASP A 203 -10.02 -8.27 -4.62
C ASP A 203 -8.71 -7.98 -5.34
N LEU A 204 -8.22 -6.73 -5.25
CA LEU A 204 -6.97 -6.26 -5.86
C LEU A 204 -6.85 -6.72 -7.32
N SER A 205 -7.86 -6.42 -8.12
CA SER A 205 -7.91 -6.80 -9.53
C SER A 205 -8.07 -5.58 -10.43
N LEU A 206 -7.55 -5.70 -11.66
CA LEU A 206 -7.88 -4.83 -12.78
C LEU A 206 -8.78 -5.58 -13.74
N ARG A 207 -9.94 -5.01 -14.05
CA ARG A 207 -10.92 -5.61 -14.95
C ARG A 207 -11.19 -4.73 -16.15
N GLY A 208 -11.04 -5.30 -17.34
CA GLY A 208 -11.35 -4.66 -18.62
C GLY A 208 -12.83 -4.34 -18.76
N GLU A 209 -13.13 -3.14 -19.25
CA GLU A 209 -14.50 -2.65 -19.38
C GLU A 209 -15.27 -3.38 -20.50
N LYS A 210 -14.59 -3.69 -21.60
CA LYS A 210 -15.22 -4.29 -22.80
C LYS A 210 -15.07 -5.80 -22.84
N SER A 211 -13.84 -6.30 -22.71
CA SER A 211 -13.53 -7.73 -22.81
C SER A 211 -13.90 -8.50 -21.55
N GLY A 212 -13.86 -7.85 -20.39
CA GLY A 212 -13.91 -8.51 -19.09
C GLY A 212 -12.61 -9.23 -18.74
N LEU A 213 -11.53 -9.01 -19.49
CA LEU A 213 -10.19 -9.50 -19.16
C LEU A 213 -9.80 -8.97 -17.78
N THR A 214 -9.44 -9.90 -16.90
CA THR A 214 -9.19 -9.56 -15.48
C THR A 214 -7.80 -10.01 -15.10
N PHE A 215 -7.05 -9.10 -14.47
CA PHE A 215 -5.74 -9.36 -13.90
C PHE A 215 -5.81 -9.39 -12.38
N ARG A 216 -5.22 -10.42 -11.78
CA ARG A 216 -5.15 -10.62 -10.32
C ARG A 216 -3.74 -10.96 -9.88
N VAL A 217 -3.45 -10.68 -8.62
CA VAL A 217 -2.19 -11.09 -7.98
C VAL A 217 -2.06 -12.62 -8.04
N GLY A 218 -0.87 -13.12 -8.37
CA GLY A 218 -0.58 -14.54 -8.55
C GLY A 218 -0.92 -15.12 -9.93
N GLN A 219 -1.54 -14.35 -10.82
CA GLN A 219 -1.87 -14.80 -12.17
C GLN A 219 -0.62 -14.84 -13.05
N GLN A 220 -0.47 -15.92 -13.82
CA GLN A 220 0.50 -15.98 -14.90
C GLN A 220 0.06 -15.13 -16.07
N ILE A 221 0.98 -14.39 -16.65
CA ILE A 221 0.77 -13.58 -17.85
C ILE A 221 2.03 -13.62 -18.73
N ARG A 222 1.86 -13.30 -19.99
CA ARG A 222 3.00 -13.13 -20.92
C ARG A 222 3.27 -11.65 -21.11
N ILE A 223 4.54 -11.30 -21.06
CA ILE A 223 5.00 -9.91 -21.16
C ILE A 223 6.13 -9.77 -22.16
N LYS A 224 6.37 -8.56 -22.60
CA LYS A 224 7.55 -8.13 -23.33
C LYS A 224 8.26 -7.01 -22.58
N VAL A 225 9.56 -7.05 -22.54
CA VAL A 225 10.38 -5.99 -21.97
C VAL A 225 10.40 -4.80 -22.93
N GLU A 226 9.82 -3.68 -22.52
CA GLU A 226 9.76 -2.46 -23.33
C GLU A 226 10.91 -1.50 -23.04
N ARG A 227 11.24 -1.34 -21.76
CA ARG A 227 12.31 -0.43 -21.33
C ARG A 227 12.90 -0.92 -20.00
N ALA A 228 14.20 -0.77 -19.88
CA ALA A 228 14.90 -0.86 -18.61
C ALA A 228 15.84 0.35 -18.51
N ASP A 229 15.92 0.97 -17.34
CA ASP A 229 16.71 2.16 -17.09
C ASP A 229 17.48 2.00 -15.77
N LYS A 230 18.78 1.74 -15.88
CA LYS A 230 19.65 1.55 -14.70
C LYS A 230 19.79 2.79 -13.83
N MET A 231 19.55 3.99 -14.37
CA MET A 231 19.70 5.23 -13.60
C MET A 231 18.52 5.45 -12.65
N THR A 232 17.32 5.05 -13.07
CA THR A 232 16.10 5.14 -12.25
C THR A 232 15.76 3.85 -11.53
N GLY A 233 16.32 2.71 -11.98
CA GLY A 233 15.97 1.38 -11.50
C GLY A 233 14.59 0.92 -11.99
N GLU A 234 14.00 1.61 -12.97
CA GLU A 234 12.68 1.31 -13.52
C GLU A 234 12.76 0.33 -14.68
N ILE A 235 11.82 -0.63 -14.70
CA ILE A 235 11.64 -1.60 -15.78
C ILE A 235 10.18 -1.57 -16.19
N ASP A 236 9.93 -1.26 -17.47
CA ASP A 236 8.60 -1.21 -18.05
C ASP A 236 8.37 -2.45 -18.92
N PHE A 237 7.23 -3.08 -18.71
CA PHE A 237 6.76 -4.21 -19.49
C PHE A 237 5.51 -3.85 -20.30
N SER A 238 5.30 -4.53 -21.40
CA SER A 238 4.02 -4.57 -22.10
C SER A 238 3.36 -5.94 -21.97
N TYR A 239 2.04 -5.94 -21.93
CA TYR A 239 1.24 -7.14 -21.88
C TYR A 239 1.11 -7.77 -23.27
N ILE A 240 1.24 -9.11 -23.33
CA ILE A 240 1.00 -9.91 -24.53
C ILE A 240 -0.16 -10.87 -24.25
N PRO A 241 -1.22 -10.90 -25.09
CA PRO A 241 -2.29 -11.87 -24.95
C PRO A 241 -1.80 -13.31 -24.96
N SER A 242 -2.28 -14.12 -24.04
CA SER A 242 -1.82 -15.51 -23.86
C SER A 242 -2.97 -16.45 -23.46
N GLU A 243 -2.69 -17.74 -23.39
CA GLU A 243 -3.63 -18.76 -22.93
C GLU A 243 -4.00 -18.64 -21.44
N TRP A 244 -3.21 -17.91 -20.65
CA TRP A 244 -3.47 -17.67 -19.22
C TRP A 244 -4.44 -16.51 -18.96
N ASP A 245 -4.97 -15.91 -20.02
CA ASP A 245 -5.88 -14.78 -19.91
C ASP A 245 -7.22 -15.19 -19.30
N VAL A 246 -7.56 -14.59 -18.19
CA VAL A 246 -8.82 -14.84 -17.47
C VAL A 246 -9.87 -13.82 -17.90
N VAL A 247 -10.85 -14.28 -18.67
CA VAL A 247 -11.99 -13.46 -19.07
C VAL A 247 -13.18 -13.75 -18.16
N GLU A 248 -13.49 -12.84 -17.26
CA GLU A 248 -14.69 -12.90 -16.45
C GLU A 248 -15.89 -12.37 -17.25
N LYS A 249 -16.80 -13.27 -17.64
CA LYS A 249 -18.09 -12.86 -18.23
C LYS A 249 -18.80 -11.95 -17.25
N GLY A 250 -18.88 -10.66 -17.58
CA GLY A 250 -19.53 -9.67 -16.75
C GLY A 250 -20.93 -10.14 -16.35
N LEU A 251 -21.23 -10.15 -15.08
CA LEU A 251 -22.59 -10.00 -14.63
C LEU A 251 -23.08 -8.73 -15.33
N LYS A 252 -23.87 -8.89 -16.41
CA LYS A 252 -24.55 -7.76 -17.04
C LYS A 252 -25.11 -6.95 -15.90
N ALA A 253 -24.61 -5.76 -15.71
CA ALA A 253 -25.20 -4.83 -14.78
C ALA A 253 -26.67 -4.85 -15.12
N LYS A 254 -27.53 -5.34 -14.22
CA LYS A 254 -28.97 -5.21 -14.36
C LYS A 254 -29.17 -3.70 -14.43
N GLY A 255 -29.18 -3.22 -15.69
CA GLY A 255 -29.53 -1.85 -16.00
C GLY A 255 -30.80 -1.59 -15.22
N ARG A 256 -30.73 -0.61 -14.36
CA ARG A 256 -31.92 -0.08 -13.71
C ARG A 256 -32.78 0.53 -14.81
N ASP A 257 -33.58 -0.32 -15.48
CA ASP A 257 -34.78 0.09 -16.20
C ASP A 257 -35.78 0.69 -15.19
N ARG A 258 -35.37 1.77 -14.54
CA ARG A 258 -36.27 2.58 -13.71
C ARG A 258 -36.96 3.68 -14.49
N ASP A 259 -36.66 3.84 -15.78
CA ASP A 259 -37.26 4.91 -16.61
C ASP A 259 -38.45 4.45 -17.47
N GLY A 260 -38.61 3.16 -17.76
CA GLY A 260 -39.78 2.63 -18.52
C GLY A 260 -41.09 2.71 -17.73
N ASN A 261 -41.03 2.55 -16.41
CA ASN A 261 -42.26 2.47 -15.58
C ASN A 261 -42.75 3.87 -15.08
N ARG A 262 -41.93 4.94 -15.22
CA ARG A 262 -42.39 6.30 -14.92
C ARG A 262 -43.15 6.96 -16.05
N ARG A 263 -42.93 6.59 -17.32
CA ARG A 263 -43.68 7.13 -18.48
C ARG A 263 -45.07 6.55 -18.57
N ASP A 264 -45.28 5.28 -18.21
CA ASP A 264 -46.62 4.67 -18.22
C ASP A 264 -47.48 5.07 -17.01
N ARG A 265 -46.91 5.32 -15.85
CA ARG A 265 -47.65 5.91 -14.70
C ARG A 265 -48.09 7.36 -14.98
N ARG A 266 -47.26 8.19 -15.62
CA ARG A 266 -47.64 9.57 -15.99
C ARG A 266 -48.70 9.60 -17.11
N ARG A 267 -48.78 8.60 -17.97
CA ARG A 267 -49.86 8.49 -18.97
C ARG A 267 -51.19 8.02 -18.37
N LYS A 268 -51.17 7.20 -17.32
CA LYS A 268 -52.40 6.81 -16.61
C LYS A 268 -52.92 7.92 -15.70
N GLU A 269 -52.10 8.67 -15.05
CA GLU A 269 -52.50 9.80 -14.20
C GLU A 269 -53.02 11.01 -15.02
N LYS A 270 -52.52 11.25 -16.24
CA LYS A 270 -53.08 12.28 -17.14
C LYS A 270 -54.45 11.91 -17.77
N LYS A 271 -54.87 10.65 -17.72
CA LYS A 271 -56.20 10.23 -18.19
C LYS A 271 -57.29 10.32 -17.09
N ILE A 272 -56.91 10.38 -15.82
CA ILE A 272 -57.84 10.45 -14.69
C ILE A 272 -58.11 11.93 -14.28
N SER A 273 -57.25 12.89 -14.64
CA SER A 273 -57.40 14.28 -14.26
C SER A 273 -58.11 15.19 -15.27
N LYS A 274 -58.76 14.63 -16.31
CA LYS A 274 -59.57 15.42 -17.26
C LYS A 274 -61.08 15.31 -17.03
N GLY A 275 -61.51 15.08 -15.79
CA GLY A 275 -62.94 15.04 -15.43
C GLY A 275 -63.16 15.62 -14.05
N SER A 276 -63.14 16.92 -13.91
CA SER A 276 -64.00 17.72 -13.06
C SER A 276 -63.51 19.17 -13.03
N SER A 277 -64.47 19.99 -13.32
CA SER A 277 -64.43 21.41 -13.59
C SER A 277 -64.31 22.29 -12.33
N SER A 278 -63.75 23.44 -12.58
CA SER A 278 -64.25 24.77 -12.18
C SER A 278 -63.99 25.29 -10.75
N ARG A 279 -63.44 26.48 -10.81
CA ARG A 279 -63.64 27.67 -9.95
C ARG A 279 -62.66 27.90 -8.77
N LYS A 280 -62.01 28.98 -8.93
CA LYS A 280 -61.86 30.26 -8.23
C LYS A 280 -60.44 30.61 -7.77
N ASP A 281 -59.97 31.63 -8.41
CA ASP A 281 -59.50 32.95 -7.95
C ASP A 281 -58.43 33.05 -6.80
N ASP A 282 -57.42 33.76 -7.21
CA ASP A 282 -56.85 34.97 -6.61
C ASP A 282 -55.70 34.92 -5.59
N LYS A 283 -54.72 35.77 -5.98
CA LYS A 283 -53.79 36.59 -5.18
C LYS A 283 -52.37 36.13 -4.85
N ARG A 284 -51.45 36.75 -5.63
CA ARG A 284 -50.28 37.54 -5.20
C ARG A 284 -49.31 36.98 -4.13
N LYS A 285 -48.05 36.84 -4.46
CA LYS A 285 -46.99 37.84 -4.24
C LYS A 285 -45.58 37.26 -4.53
N ASP A 286 -44.80 38.17 -5.09
CA ASP A 286 -43.35 38.16 -5.31
C ASP A 286 -42.52 37.62 -4.15
N SER A 287 -41.43 36.93 -4.46
CA SER A 287 -40.13 37.28 -3.89
C SER A 287 -38.97 36.60 -4.65
N SER A 288 -38.09 37.45 -5.12
CA SER A 288 -36.78 37.21 -5.71
C SER A 288 -35.82 36.49 -4.74
N SER A 289 -35.05 35.52 -5.18
CA SER A 289 -33.78 35.24 -4.52
C SER A 289 -32.70 34.77 -5.46
N LYS A 290 -31.61 35.49 -5.33
CA LYS A 290 -30.38 35.51 -6.10
C LYS A 290 -29.64 34.15 -6.07
N SER A 291 -29.20 33.71 -7.25
CA SER A 291 -28.24 32.62 -7.44
C SER A 291 -26.83 33.03 -7.01
N LYS A 292 -26.23 32.35 -6.03
CA LYS A 292 -24.81 32.48 -5.69
C LYS A 292 -23.99 31.47 -6.50
N LYS A 293 -23.13 32.00 -7.37
CA LYS A 293 -22.06 31.26 -8.07
C LYS A 293 -21.04 30.73 -7.06
N LYS A 294 -20.85 29.40 -6.98
CA LYS A 294 -19.73 28.76 -6.28
C LYS A 294 -18.48 28.83 -7.14
N LYS A 295 -17.43 29.49 -6.62
CA LYS A 295 -16.07 29.49 -7.20
C LYS A 295 -15.42 28.12 -6.95
N GLY A 296 -14.93 27.49 -8.02
CA GLY A 296 -14.19 26.22 -7.96
C GLY A 296 -12.83 26.37 -7.29
N LYS A 297 -12.49 25.41 -6.41
CA LYS A 297 -11.17 25.30 -5.78
C LYS A 297 -10.14 24.76 -6.79
N LYS A 298 -8.99 25.41 -6.87
CA LYS A 298 -7.85 25.01 -7.72
C LYS A 298 -7.14 23.79 -7.11
N PRO A 299 -6.56 22.88 -7.91
CA PRO A 299 -5.88 21.69 -7.42
C PRO A 299 -4.56 22.01 -6.68
N PHE A 300 -4.31 21.24 -5.64
CA PHE A 300 -3.25 21.39 -4.62
C PHE A 300 -1.80 21.39 -5.17
N TYR A 301 -1.53 20.73 -6.30
CA TYR A 301 -0.16 20.58 -6.84
C TYR A 301 0.45 21.85 -7.46
N LYS A 302 -0.31 22.93 -7.62
CA LYS A 302 0.22 24.23 -8.12
C LYS A 302 0.86 25.10 -7.03
N GLU A 303 0.76 24.74 -5.77
CA GLU A 303 1.32 25.52 -4.65
C GLU A 303 2.75 25.13 -4.27
N VAL A 304 3.15 23.88 -4.55
CA VAL A 304 4.48 23.36 -4.15
C VAL A 304 5.60 23.88 -5.06
N ALA A 305 5.31 24.17 -6.32
CA ALA A 305 6.29 24.66 -7.29
C ALA A 305 6.76 26.11 -7.07
N LYS A 306 6.09 26.90 -6.22
CA LYS A 306 6.45 28.31 -5.94
C LYS A 306 7.34 28.52 -4.72
N LYS A 307 7.55 27.52 -3.87
CA LYS A 307 8.40 27.64 -2.67
C LYS A 307 9.86 27.23 -2.88
N GLY A 308 10.22 26.55 -3.97
CA GLY A 308 11.59 26.14 -4.30
C GLY A 308 12.49 27.21 -4.95
N ALA A 309 11.92 28.31 -5.42
CA ALA A 309 12.66 29.29 -6.25
C ALA A 309 13.21 30.52 -5.49
N LYS A 310 13.13 30.57 -4.17
CA LYS A 310 13.55 31.77 -3.39
C LYS A 310 14.80 31.62 -2.51
N HIS A 311 15.54 30.52 -2.57
CA HIS A 311 16.76 30.35 -1.77
C HIS A 311 17.99 30.04 -2.63
N GLY A 312 18.35 30.94 -3.52
CA GLY A 312 19.52 30.75 -4.37
C GLY A 312 20.04 32.04 -5.01
N LYS A 313 20.16 33.14 -4.27
CA LYS A 313 20.99 34.29 -4.68
C LYS A 313 21.41 35.08 -3.44
N GLY A 314 22.68 34.96 -3.09
CA GLY A 314 23.29 35.84 -2.10
C GLY A 314 24.64 35.41 -1.58
N ARG A 315 25.68 35.97 -2.17
CA ARG A 315 26.99 36.36 -1.68
C ARG A 315 28.19 35.46 -1.99
N ARG A 316 28.75 35.73 -3.15
CA ARG A 316 30.22 35.82 -3.30
C ARG A 316 30.64 37.27 -3.05
N LYS A 317 31.42 37.53 -2.01
CA LYS A 317 32.36 38.65 -1.93
C LYS A 317 33.64 38.09 -1.36
N GLY A 318 34.69 38.31 -2.08
CA GLY A 318 36.04 37.95 -1.76
C GLY A 318 36.67 38.85 -0.72
N SER A 319 37.71 38.33 -0.09
CA SER A 319 38.80 39.15 0.41
C SER A 319 40.11 38.41 0.21
N ARG A 320 41.00 39.11 -0.45
CA ARG A 320 42.43 38.86 -0.65
C ARG A 320 43.19 39.34 0.59
N ALA A 321 44.40 38.78 0.73
CA ALA A 321 45.57 39.27 1.54
C ALA A 321 45.49 38.91 3.03
N LYS A 322 46.49 38.29 3.64
CA LYS A 322 47.96 38.26 3.55
C LYS A 322 48.44 36.87 3.96
#